data_abd51cc77299e936271b1d1cdfb30a88
#
_entry.id   abd51cc77299e936271b1d1cdfb30a88
#
_cell.length_a   1.000
_cell.length_b   1.000
_cell.length_c   1.000
_cell.angle_alpha   90.00
_cell.angle_beta   90.00
_cell.angle_gamma   90.00
#
_symmetry.space_group_name_H-M   'P 1'
#
loop_
_entity.id
_entity.type
_entity.pdbx_description
1 polymer ?
#
loop_
_entity_poly.entity_id
_entity_poly.type
_entity_poly.pdbx_seq_one_letter_code
_entity_poly.pdbx_strand_id
1 'polypeptide(L)'
;MKNIFLILIVLLVIGVFSTVFTVDETEQVVILQFGQPVRIIKTPGLNFKLPAPIQVARKFDNRLLEYDVPPEEILSKDKKSLIVDNYVRWKIIDPLLFLQTVQTEPIAKTRIDDIVYSELRRELGTHIMSEIITENRELIMETVTTQSAIATKPYGIEVVDVRLKRVDLPQNNEESIYRRMQAERIRQANKFRSEGEEESQKIKASTDKDKTIILANAYKEAEEIKGEGEAIAVDIYARAFSIDPEFYEFYRSLEAYKKIIDKKTTLVLPSNSNLFDTLNK
;
A
#
# COMPACT_ATOMS: atom_id res chain seq x y z
N MET A 1 -67.17 48.76 -33.07
CA MET A 1 -66.18 49.41 -32.20
C MET A 1 -66.07 48.74 -30.83
N LYS A 2 -67.17 48.42 -30.13
CA LYS A 2 -67.19 47.76 -28.81
C LYS A 2 -66.44 46.43 -28.74
N ASN A 3 -66.60 45.56 -29.78
CA ASN A 3 -65.94 44.25 -29.81
C ASN A 3 -64.43 44.33 -30.07
N ILE A 4 -63.98 45.34 -30.86
CA ILE A 4 -62.54 45.55 -31.07
C ILE A 4 -61.87 46.04 -29.82
N PHE A 5 -62.52 46.92 -29.06
CA PHE A 5 -62.02 47.42 -27.78
C PHE A 5 -61.96 46.32 -26.74
N LEU A 6 -62.93 45.40 -26.71
CA LEU A 6 -62.92 44.25 -25.81
C LEU A 6 -61.80 43.27 -26.14
N ILE A 7 -61.52 42.99 -27.44
CA ILE A 7 -60.43 42.18 -27.89
C ILE A 7 -59.07 42.81 -27.49
N LEU A 8 -58.96 44.13 -27.61
CA LEU A 8 -57.70 44.84 -27.27
C LEU A 8 -57.44 44.79 -25.76
N ILE A 9 -58.46 44.89 -24.90
CA ILE A 9 -58.37 44.71 -23.45
C ILE A 9 -57.93 43.28 -23.10
N VAL A 10 -58.54 42.26 -23.74
CA VAL A 10 -58.19 40.87 -23.50
C VAL A 10 -56.73 40.63 -23.88
N LEU A 11 -56.26 41.14 -25.04
CA LEU A 11 -54.88 41.04 -25.47
C LEU A 11 -53.93 41.77 -24.48
N LEU A 12 -54.32 42.91 -23.97
CA LEU A 12 -53.53 43.64 -22.97
C LEU A 12 -53.43 42.89 -21.65
N VAL A 13 -54.54 42.29 -21.19
CA VAL A 13 -54.53 41.47 -19.96
C VAL A 13 -53.68 40.22 -20.13
N ILE A 14 -53.79 39.52 -21.25
CA ILE A 14 -52.96 38.37 -21.57
C ILE A 14 -51.46 38.78 -21.64
N GLY A 15 -51.17 39.94 -22.24
CA GLY A 15 -49.83 40.51 -22.30
C GLY A 15 -49.25 40.77 -20.90
N VAL A 16 -50.05 41.37 -20.00
CA VAL A 16 -49.62 41.62 -18.62
C VAL A 16 -49.36 40.32 -17.84
N PHE A 17 -50.26 39.34 -17.95
CA PHE A 17 -50.07 38.01 -17.32
C PHE A 17 -48.84 37.28 -17.85
N SER A 18 -48.50 37.49 -19.11
CA SER A 18 -47.30 36.88 -19.76
C SER A 18 -45.95 37.51 -19.32
N THR A 19 -46.01 38.66 -18.57
CA THR A 19 -44.80 39.33 -18.11
C THR A 19 -44.28 38.81 -16.80
N VAL A 20 -45.13 38.18 -15.99
CA VAL A 20 -44.82 37.70 -14.65
C VAL A 20 -44.40 36.21 -14.71
N PHE A 21 -43.32 35.84 -14.07
CA PHE A 21 -42.91 34.47 -13.88
C PHE A 21 -42.20 34.28 -12.53
N THR A 22 -42.26 33.06 -12.01
CA THR A 22 -41.67 32.69 -10.74
C THR A 22 -40.39 31.90 -11.00
N VAL A 23 -39.35 32.22 -10.26
CA VAL A 23 -38.08 31.46 -10.19
C VAL A 23 -38.08 30.69 -8.89
N ASP A 24 -37.96 29.40 -8.94
CA ASP A 24 -37.83 28.52 -7.79
C ASP A 24 -36.36 28.58 -7.26
N GLU A 25 -36.16 28.20 -6.01
CA GLU A 25 -34.83 28.10 -5.41
C GLU A 25 -33.96 27.05 -6.10
N THR A 26 -34.59 26.04 -6.68
CA THR A 26 -33.96 24.96 -7.45
C THR A 26 -33.57 25.36 -8.86
N GLU A 27 -34.00 26.56 -9.32
CA GLU A 27 -33.84 27.03 -10.68
C GLU A 27 -33.00 28.31 -10.76
N GLN A 28 -32.27 28.45 -11.84
CA GLN A 28 -31.65 29.69 -12.29
C GLN A 28 -32.11 30.00 -13.71
N VAL A 29 -32.31 31.28 -14.01
CA VAL A 29 -32.94 31.69 -15.26
C VAL A 29 -32.08 32.68 -16.02
N VAL A 30 -31.95 32.42 -17.33
CA VAL A 30 -31.37 33.38 -18.29
C VAL A 30 -32.49 33.93 -19.17
N ILE A 31 -32.65 35.26 -19.16
CA ILE A 31 -33.61 35.95 -20.05
C ILE A 31 -32.92 36.26 -21.33
N LEU A 32 -33.49 35.74 -22.40
CA LEU A 32 -33.08 35.98 -23.77
C LEU A 32 -33.99 37.02 -24.42
N GLN A 33 -33.45 38.04 -25.08
CA GLN A 33 -34.17 38.98 -25.87
C GLN A 33 -33.74 38.80 -27.36
N PHE A 34 -34.70 38.40 -28.19
CA PHE A 34 -34.42 38.04 -29.59
C PHE A 34 -33.26 37.05 -29.77
N GLY A 35 -33.14 36.10 -28.81
CA GLY A 35 -32.08 35.08 -28.80
C GLY A 35 -30.78 35.49 -28.09
N GLN A 36 -30.60 36.77 -27.76
CA GLN A 36 -29.42 37.25 -27.06
C GLN A 36 -29.63 37.29 -25.53
N PRO A 37 -28.71 36.82 -24.70
CA PRO A 37 -28.83 36.88 -23.25
C PRO A 37 -28.69 38.34 -22.75
N VAL A 38 -29.69 38.77 -21.95
CA VAL A 38 -29.75 40.13 -21.42
C VAL A 38 -29.59 40.17 -19.91
N ARG A 39 -30.17 39.21 -19.23
CA ARG A 39 -30.21 39.19 -17.75
C ARG A 39 -30.17 37.77 -17.20
N ILE A 40 -29.41 37.56 -16.12
CA ILE A 40 -29.38 36.33 -15.36
C ILE A 40 -30.07 36.56 -14.03
N ILE A 41 -30.93 35.64 -13.61
CA ILE A 41 -31.64 35.67 -12.35
C ILE A 41 -31.29 34.39 -11.60
N LYS A 42 -30.62 34.55 -10.45
CA LYS A 42 -30.24 33.45 -9.52
C LYS A 42 -31.02 33.50 -8.20
N THR A 43 -31.71 34.62 -7.95
CA THR A 43 -32.50 34.76 -6.74
C THR A 43 -33.92 34.26 -6.95
N PRO A 44 -34.43 33.39 -6.06
CA PRO A 44 -35.80 32.91 -6.11
C PRO A 44 -36.79 34.03 -5.87
N GLY A 45 -37.99 33.89 -6.43
CA GLY A 45 -39.09 34.82 -6.26
C GLY A 45 -39.79 35.23 -7.53
N LEU A 46 -40.61 36.26 -7.41
CA LEU A 46 -41.39 36.81 -8.49
C LEU A 46 -40.55 37.73 -9.37
N ASN A 47 -40.48 37.46 -10.63
CA ASN A 47 -39.68 38.22 -11.59
C ASN A 47 -40.52 38.64 -12.82
N PHE A 48 -40.05 39.71 -13.48
CA PHE A 48 -40.74 40.28 -14.63
C PHE A 48 -39.86 40.19 -15.88
N LYS A 49 -40.53 39.88 -16.99
CA LYS A 49 -39.97 39.87 -18.35
C LYS A 49 -40.90 40.50 -19.34
N LEU A 50 -40.43 40.91 -20.49
CA LEU A 50 -41.30 41.32 -21.59
C LEU A 50 -42.06 40.11 -22.13
N PRO A 51 -43.31 40.34 -22.67
CA PRO A 51 -44.09 39.25 -23.26
C PRO A 51 -43.35 38.53 -24.38
N ALA A 52 -43.61 37.24 -24.51
CA ALA A 52 -43.15 36.54 -25.70
C ALA A 52 -43.79 37.12 -26.98
N PRO A 53 -43.07 37.25 -28.10
CA PRO A 53 -41.75 36.65 -28.42
C PRO A 53 -40.52 37.53 -28.07
N ILE A 54 -40.71 38.73 -27.47
CA ILE A 54 -39.64 39.69 -27.23
C ILE A 54 -38.61 39.12 -26.27
N GLN A 55 -39.07 38.59 -25.12
CA GLN A 55 -38.19 37.95 -24.14
C GLN A 55 -38.66 36.53 -23.83
N VAL A 56 -37.69 35.60 -23.79
CA VAL A 56 -37.87 34.20 -23.43
C VAL A 56 -37.01 33.89 -22.21
N ALA A 57 -37.60 33.31 -21.17
CA ALA A 57 -36.89 32.81 -19.99
C ALA A 57 -36.45 31.37 -20.21
N ARG A 58 -35.17 31.11 -20.18
CA ARG A 58 -34.57 29.76 -20.18
C ARG A 58 -34.24 29.40 -18.74
N LYS A 59 -34.84 28.33 -18.25
CA LYS A 59 -34.64 27.80 -16.92
C LYS A 59 -33.57 26.71 -16.95
N PHE A 60 -32.67 26.72 -15.96
CA PHE A 60 -31.61 25.74 -15.74
C PHE A 60 -31.70 25.27 -14.28
N ASP A 61 -31.38 24.02 -14.03
CA ASP A 61 -31.33 23.47 -12.68
C ASP A 61 -30.14 24.07 -11.89
N ASN A 62 -30.38 24.48 -10.64
CA ASN A 62 -29.37 25.02 -9.73
C ASN A 62 -28.93 24.01 -8.67
N ARG A 63 -29.53 22.83 -8.66
CA ARG A 63 -29.20 21.74 -7.74
C ARG A 63 -27.92 21.04 -8.12
N LEU A 64 -27.40 20.28 -7.19
CA LEU A 64 -26.36 19.29 -7.46
C LEU A 64 -26.99 18.11 -8.22
N LEU A 65 -26.54 17.92 -9.46
CA LEU A 65 -26.98 16.87 -10.35
C LEU A 65 -26.03 15.69 -10.29
N GLU A 66 -26.56 14.50 -10.44
CA GLU A 66 -25.76 13.28 -10.55
C GLU A 66 -25.86 12.72 -11.97
N TYR A 67 -24.72 12.33 -12.51
CA TYR A 67 -24.61 11.67 -13.79
C TYR A 67 -23.87 10.35 -13.63
N ASP A 68 -24.53 9.27 -13.97
CA ASP A 68 -24.00 7.92 -14.00
C ASP A 68 -23.31 7.70 -15.35
N VAL A 69 -21.97 7.64 -15.33
CA VAL A 69 -21.17 7.48 -16.54
C VAL A 69 -21.19 6.01 -16.97
N PRO A 70 -21.39 5.69 -18.25
CA PRO A 70 -21.30 4.32 -18.73
C PRO A 70 -19.93 3.70 -18.39
N PRO A 71 -19.90 2.40 -17.97
CA PRO A 71 -18.62 1.73 -17.68
C PRO A 71 -17.72 1.69 -18.92
N GLU A 72 -16.46 2.07 -18.75
CA GLU A 72 -15.48 2.09 -19.82
C GLU A 72 -14.20 1.32 -19.46
N GLU A 73 -13.50 0.87 -20.49
CA GLU A 73 -12.26 0.10 -20.35
C GLU A 73 -11.04 1.02 -20.31
N ILE A 74 -10.27 0.96 -19.22
CA ILE A 74 -9.07 1.78 -19.01
C ILE A 74 -7.88 0.87 -18.68
N LEU A 75 -6.72 1.18 -19.27
CA LEU A 75 -5.45 0.47 -18.99
C LEU A 75 -4.74 1.10 -17.80
N SER A 76 -4.39 0.28 -16.82
CA SER A 76 -3.51 0.66 -15.71
C SER A 76 -2.03 0.68 -16.12
N LYS A 77 -1.16 1.24 -15.27
CA LYS A 77 0.29 1.30 -15.49
C LYS A 77 0.93 -0.07 -15.74
N ASP A 78 0.44 -1.11 -15.08
CA ASP A 78 0.88 -2.50 -15.25
C ASP A 78 0.21 -3.21 -16.44
N LYS A 79 -0.39 -2.43 -17.36
CA LYS A 79 -1.02 -2.89 -18.61
C LYS A 79 -2.15 -3.89 -18.40
N LYS A 80 -2.84 -3.78 -17.27
CA LYS A 80 -4.07 -4.52 -17.02
C LYS A 80 -5.26 -3.68 -17.48
N SER A 81 -6.15 -4.29 -18.24
CA SER A 81 -7.42 -3.67 -18.62
C SER A 81 -8.39 -3.75 -17.47
N LEU A 82 -9.00 -2.61 -17.13
CA LEU A 82 -9.96 -2.43 -16.04
C LEU A 82 -11.25 -1.85 -16.60
N ILE A 83 -12.38 -2.44 -16.28
CA ILE A 83 -13.69 -1.87 -16.52
C ILE A 83 -14.00 -0.96 -15.34
N VAL A 84 -14.08 0.32 -15.61
CA VAL A 84 -14.27 1.37 -14.60
C VAL A 84 -15.70 1.90 -14.68
N ASP A 85 -16.44 1.75 -13.59
CA ASP A 85 -17.78 2.29 -13.40
C ASP A 85 -17.69 3.46 -12.42
N ASN A 86 -18.18 4.63 -12.80
CA ASN A 86 -18.08 5.86 -12.03
C ASN A 86 -19.34 6.71 -12.11
N TYR A 87 -19.50 7.63 -11.17
CA TYR A 87 -20.50 8.67 -11.24
C TYR A 87 -19.89 10.03 -10.95
N VAL A 88 -20.53 11.06 -11.48
CA VAL A 88 -20.09 12.45 -11.38
C VAL A 88 -21.19 13.28 -10.75
N ARG A 89 -20.86 14.06 -9.73
CA ARG A 89 -21.72 15.09 -9.18
C ARG A 89 -21.30 16.44 -9.70
N TRP A 90 -22.21 17.16 -10.29
CA TRP A 90 -21.95 18.41 -10.95
C TRP A 90 -23.09 19.40 -10.78
N LYS A 91 -22.81 20.69 -10.96
CA LYS A 91 -23.80 21.76 -10.95
C LYS A 91 -23.47 22.82 -11.98
N ILE A 92 -24.48 23.61 -12.36
CA ILE A 92 -24.32 24.75 -13.26
C ILE A 92 -24.01 25.97 -12.41
N ILE A 93 -22.78 26.52 -12.49
CA ILE A 93 -22.36 27.71 -11.75
C ILE A 93 -22.58 29.00 -12.54
N ASP A 94 -22.43 28.93 -13.86
CA ASP A 94 -22.67 30.07 -14.76
C ASP A 94 -23.63 29.65 -15.88
N PRO A 95 -24.94 29.99 -15.73
CA PRO A 95 -25.94 29.62 -16.72
C PRO A 95 -25.77 30.35 -18.05
N LEU A 96 -25.04 31.47 -18.09
CA LEU A 96 -24.75 32.18 -19.32
C LEU A 96 -23.69 31.43 -20.16
N LEU A 97 -22.57 31.10 -19.54
CA LEU A 97 -21.54 30.29 -20.20
C LEU A 97 -22.10 28.92 -20.61
N PHE A 98 -22.89 28.30 -19.72
CA PHE A 98 -23.57 27.03 -20.02
C PHE A 98 -24.47 27.13 -21.26
N LEU A 99 -25.28 28.20 -21.35
CA LEU A 99 -26.15 28.41 -22.50
C LEU A 99 -25.37 28.66 -23.79
N GLN A 100 -24.24 29.38 -23.73
CA GLN A 100 -23.43 29.70 -24.88
C GLN A 100 -22.61 28.54 -25.43
N THR A 101 -22.16 27.65 -24.53
CA THR A 101 -21.24 26.56 -24.88
C THR A 101 -21.93 25.20 -25.04
N VAL A 102 -22.82 24.86 -24.12
CA VAL A 102 -23.41 23.53 -23.99
C VAL A 102 -24.89 23.52 -24.33
N GLN A 103 -25.62 24.56 -23.97
CA GLN A 103 -27.04 24.82 -24.26
C GLN A 103 -28.04 23.92 -23.51
N THR A 104 -27.77 22.61 -23.37
CA THR A 104 -28.71 21.64 -22.77
C THR A 104 -27.98 20.66 -21.88
N GLU A 105 -28.71 20.08 -20.89
CA GLU A 105 -28.15 19.06 -19.99
C GLU A 105 -27.64 17.80 -20.70
N PRO A 106 -28.30 17.24 -21.70
CA PRO A 106 -27.76 16.06 -22.40
C PRO A 106 -26.38 16.32 -23.02
N ILE A 107 -26.17 17.51 -23.61
CA ILE A 107 -24.88 17.89 -24.17
C ILE A 107 -23.85 18.12 -23.05
N ALA A 108 -24.29 18.67 -21.89
CA ALA A 108 -23.45 18.79 -20.70
C ALA A 108 -22.93 17.44 -20.25
N LYS A 109 -23.81 16.44 -20.15
CA LYS A 109 -23.44 15.07 -19.74
C LYS A 109 -22.39 14.47 -20.68
N THR A 110 -22.56 14.62 -21.99
CA THR A 110 -21.54 14.17 -22.97
C THR A 110 -20.20 14.87 -22.77
N ARG A 111 -20.21 16.19 -22.51
CA ARG A 111 -18.96 16.93 -22.25
C ARG A 111 -18.28 16.56 -20.96
N ILE A 112 -19.06 16.34 -19.90
CA ILE A 112 -18.56 15.85 -18.62
C ILE A 112 -17.96 14.46 -18.79
N ASP A 113 -18.61 13.58 -19.55
CA ASP A 113 -18.15 12.24 -19.86
C ASP A 113 -16.79 12.26 -20.54
N ASP A 114 -16.67 12.97 -21.66
CA ASP A 114 -15.40 13.13 -22.40
C ASP A 114 -14.24 13.61 -21.51
N ILE A 115 -14.51 14.62 -20.66
CA ILE A 115 -13.51 15.24 -19.79
C ILE A 115 -13.13 14.29 -18.66
N VAL A 116 -14.11 13.76 -17.94
CA VAL A 116 -13.88 12.89 -16.79
C VAL A 116 -13.19 11.59 -17.21
N TYR A 117 -13.62 11.01 -18.34
CA TYR A 117 -12.98 9.81 -18.89
C TYR A 117 -11.52 10.06 -19.28
N SER A 118 -11.24 11.21 -19.91
CA SER A 118 -9.87 11.61 -20.26
C SER A 118 -8.98 11.74 -19.02
N GLU A 119 -9.49 12.38 -17.95
CA GLU A 119 -8.76 12.56 -16.70
C GLU A 119 -8.60 11.24 -15.94
N LEU A 120 -9.64 10.39 -15.92
CA LEU A 120 -9.57 9.03 -15.36
C LEU A 120 -8.51 8.19 -16.07
N ARG A 121 -8.53 8.19 -17.42
CA ARG A 121 -7.54 7.45 -18.22
C ARG A 121 -6.11 7.93 -17.94
N ARG A 122 -5.92 9.22 -17.84
CA ARG A 122 -4.62 9.83 -17.54
C ARG A 122 -4.13 9.41 -16.17
N GLU A 123 -4.97 9.53 -15.15
CA GLU A 123 -4.58 9.27 -13.77
C GLU A 123 -4.43 7.77 -13.48
N LEU A 124 -5.40 6.95 -13.87
CA LEU A 124 -5.34 5.49 -13.66
C LEU A 124 -4.19 4.84 -14.44
N GLY A 125 -3.81 5.41 -15.60
CA GLY A 125 -2.66 4.97 -16.39
C GLY A 125 -1.30 5.18 -15.70
N THR A 126 -1.21 6.01 -14.67
CA THR A 126 0.01 6.23 -13.88
C THR A 126 0.12 5.32 -12.66
N HIS A 127 -0.97 4.65 -12.27
CA HIS A 127 -1.07 3.80 -11.08
C HIS A 127 -1.21 2.32 -11.43
N ILE A 128 -0.67 1.45 -10.56
CA ILE A 128 -0.87 0.00 -10.68
C ILE A 128 -2.25 -0.40 -10.13
N MET A 129 -2.78 -1.51 -10.62
CA MET A 129 -4.12 -1.99 -10.25
C MET A 129 -4.33 -2.08 -8.73
N SER A 130 -3.32 -2.52 -7.97
CA SER A 130 -3.42 -2.62 -6.50
C SER A 130 -3.62 -1.27 -5.83
N GLU A 131 -2.96 -0.21 -6.29
CA GLU A 131 -3.09 1.15 -5.76
C GLU A 131 -4.48 1.73 -6.05
N ILE A 132 -5.03 1.45 -7.25
CA ILE A 132 -6.36 1.90 -7.66
C ILE A 132 -7.47 1.32 -6.76
N ILE A 133 -7.29 0.05 -6.31
CA ILE A 133 -8.31 -0.67 -5.54
C ILE A 133 -8.19 -0.39 -4.04
N THR A 134 -6.98 -0.08 -3.52
CA THR A 134 -6.71 0.00 -2.09
C THR A 134 -6.44 1.43 -1.58
N GLU A 135 -5.21 1.71 -1.20
CA GLU A 135 -4.83 2.87 -0.38
C GLU A 135 -4.89 4.21 -1.10
N ASN A 136 -4.60 4.24 -2.40
CA ASN A 136 -4.49 5.49 -3.15
C ASN A 136 -5.79 5.90 -3.88
N ARG A 137 -6.85 5.11 -3.76
CA ARG A 137 -8.12 5.36 -4.47
C ARG A 137 -8.69 6.75 -4.18
N GLU A 138 -8.66 7.18 -2.93
CA GLU A 138 -9.21 8.47 -2.53
C GLU A 138 -8.40 9.64 -3.11
N LEU A 139 -7.08 9.56 -3.04
CA LEU A 139 -6.17 10.56 -3.61
C LEU A 139 -6.31 10.67 -5.14
N ILE A 140 -6.42 9.53 -5.82
CA ILE A 140 -6.64 9.46 -7.26
C ILE A 140 -7.95 10.17 -7.62
N MET A 141 -9.04 9.90 -6.88
CA MET A 141 -10.34 10.51 -7.15
C MET A 141 -10.34 12.01 -6.85
N GLU A 142 -9.64 12.47 -5.83
CA GLU A 142 -9.48 13.89 -5.53
C GLU A 142 -8.73 14.61 -6.67
N THR A 143 -7.67 14.00 -7.19
CA THR A 143 -6.92 14.53 -8.33
C THR A 143 -7.80 14.61 -9.59
N VAL A 144 -8.52 13.54 -9.92
CA VAL A 144 -9.44 13.51 -11.06
C VAL A 144 -10.54 14.55 -10.90
N THR A 145 -11.14 14.67 -9.71
CA THR A 145 -12.18 15.67 -9.42
C THR A 145 -11.65 17.08 -9.65
N THR A 146 -10.47 17.40 -9.11
CA THR A 146 -9.85 18.73 -9.23
C THR A 146 -9.56 19.07 -10.69
N GLN A 147 -8.97 18.16 -11.44
CA GLN A 147 -8.64 18.38 -12.86
C GLN A 147 -9.91 18.50 -13.70
N SER A 148 -10.91 17.65 -13.46
CA SER A 148 -12.20 17.71 -14.13
C SER A 148 -12.93 19.03 -13.84
N ALA A 149 -12.90 19.52 -12.60
CA ALA A 149 -13.48 20.80 -12.21
C ALA A 149 -12.81 21.99 -12.95
N ILE A 150 -11.49 21.95 -13.10
CA ILE A 150 -10.76 22.98 -13.87
C ILE A 150 -11.16 22.91 -15.35
N ALA A 151 -11.21 21.71 -15.94
CA ALA A 151 -11.50 21.51 -17.36
C ALA A 151 -12.96 21.82 -17.73
N THR A 152 -13.92 21.67 -16.79
CA THR A 152 -15.35 21.95 -17.03
C THR A 152 -15.74 23.41 -16.78
N LYS A 153 -14.91 24.19 -16.06
CA LYS A 153 -15.17 25.60 -15.75
C LYS A 153 -15.48 26.49 -16.97
N PRO A 154 -14.80 26.37 -18.13
CA PRO A 154 -15.12 27.14 -19.33
C PRO A 154 -16.52 26.89 -19.90
N TYR A 155 -17.16 25.80 -19.51
CA TYR A 155 -18.53 25.44 -19.91
C TYR A 155 -19.60 25.94 -18.93
N GLY A 156 -19.22 26.68 -17.89
CA GLY A 156 -20.13 27.11 -16.82
C GLY A 156 -20.58 26.00 -15.88
N ILE A 157 -19.85 24.87 -15.89
CA ILE A 157 -20.10 23.66 -15.10
C ILE A 157 -19.04 23.54 -14.02
N GLU A 158 -19.45 23.18 -12.83
CA GLU A 158 -18.55 22.75 -11.75
C GLU A 158 -18.77 21.27 -11.46
N VAL A 159 -17.74 20.47 -11.66
CA VAL A 159 -17.67 19.11 -11.16
C VAL A 159 -17.29 19.18 -9.69
N VAL A 160 -18.19 18.72 -8.82
CA VAL A 160 -18.03 18.78 -7.36
C VAL A 160 -17.32 17.54 -6.85
N ASP A 161 -17.65 16.36 -7.43
CA ASP A 161 -17.12 15.09 -6.98
C ASP A 161 -17.17 14.06 -8.13
N VAL A 162 -16.12 13.27 -8.24
CA VAL A 162 -16.03 12.11 -9.12
C VAL A 162 -15.72 10.88 -8.28
N ARG A 163 -16.53 9.85 -8.36
CA ARG A 163 -16.33 8.63 -7.57
C ARG A 163 -16.41 7.38 -8.42
N LEU A 164 -15.49 6.48 -8.20
CA LEU A 164 -15.57 5.12 -8.72
C LEU A 164 -16.64 4.34 -7.94
N LYS A 165 -17.55 3.68 -8.64
CA LYS A 165 -18.48 2.71 -8.06
C LYS A 165 -17.79 1.35 -7.94
N ARG A 166 -17.27 0.88 -9.08
CA ARG A 166 -16.70 -0.44 -9.23
C ARG A 166 -15.55 -0.42 -10.22
N VAL A 167 -14.56 -1.26 -9.98
CA VAL A 167 -13.45 -1.51 -10.89
C VAL A 167 -13.33 -3.02 -11.05
N ASP A 168 -13.62 -3.51 -12.24
CA ASP A 168 -13.61 -4.93 -12.56
C ASP A 168 -12.59 -5.26 -13.65
N LEU A 169 -12.27 -6.53 -13.76
CA LEU A 169 -11.52 -7.07 -14.89
C LEU A 169 -12.48 -7.47 -16.02
N PRO A 170 -12.11 -7.31 -17.31
CA PRO A 170 -12.91 -7.80 -18.42
C PRO A 170 -13.17 -9.31 -18.31
N GLN A 171 -14.41 -9.74 -18.42
CA GLN A 171 -14.83 -11.13 -18.23
C GLN A 171 -14.10 -12.14 -19.13
N ASN A 172 -13.76 -11.74 -20.35
CA ASN A 172 -13.09 -12.62 -21.33
C ASN A 172 -11.66 -13.04 -20.93
N ASN A 173 -11.03 -12.32 -20.01
CA ASN A 173 -9.64 -12.55 -19.59
C ASN A 173 -9.50 -12.84 -18.08
N GLU A 174 -10.58 -12.78 -17.33
CA GLU A 174 -10.59 -12.86 -15.88
C GLU A 174 -9.87 -14.11 -15.37
N GLU A 175 -10.23 -15.30 -15.85
CA GLU A 175 -9.62 -16.56 -15.42
C GLU A 175 -8.13 -16.66 -15.76
N SER A 176 -7.73 -16.16 -16.93
CA SER A 176 -6.32 -16.18 -17.35
C SER A 176 -5.46 -15.21 -16.54
N ILE A 177 -6.04 -14.06 -16.16
CA ILE A 177 -5.39 -13.04 -15.31
C ILE A 177 -5.25 -13.59 -13.90
N TYR A 178 -6.31 -14.17 -13.30
CA TYR A 178 -6.23 -14.79 -11.98
C TYR A 178 -5.20 -15.91 -11.91
N ARG A 179 -5.14 -16.80 -12.90
CA ARG A 179 -4.12 -17.85 -12.97
C ARG A 179 -2.71 -17.27 -13.03
N ARG A 180 -2.50 -16.20 -13.80
CA ARG A 180 -1.20 -15.51 -13.87
C ARG A 180 -0.84 -14.85 -12.55
N MET A 181 -1.78 -14.15 -11.91
CA MET A 181 -1.58 -13.54 -10.59
C MET A 181 -1.26 -14.58 -9.52
N GLN A 182 -1.96 -15.72 -9.53
CA GLN A 182 -1.68 -16.84 -8.62
C GLN A 182 -0.28 -17.42 -8.85
N ALA A 183 0.10 -17.66 -10.10
CA ALA A 183 1.43 -18.13 -10.43
C ALA A 183 2.54 -17.15 -10.01
N GLU A 184 2.30 -15.85 -10.18
CA GLU A 184 3.23 -14.80 -9.74
C GLU A 184 3.37 -14.76 -8.21
N ARG A 185 2.25 -14.85 -7.48
CA ARG A 185 2.27 -14.92 -6.01
C ARG A 185 3.01 -16.17 -5.50
N ILE A 186 2.82 -17.33 -6.15
CA ILE A 186 3.56 -18.54 -5.82
C ILE A 186 5.06 -18.36 -6.07
N ARG A 187 5.45 -17.73 -7.20
CA ARG A 187 6.86 -17.42 -7.48
C ARG A 187 7.47 -16.49 -6.44
N GLN A 188 6.78 -15.42 -6.08
CA GLN A 188 7.23 -14.50 -5.04
C GLN A 188 7.37 -15.19 -3.68
N ALA A 189 6.39 -16.02 -3.30
CA ALA A 189 6.44 -16.78 -2.06
C ALA A 189 7.62 -17.76 -2.03
N ASN A 190 7.87 -18.47 -3.14
CA ASN A 190 9.00 -19.39 -3.25
C ASN A 190 10.34 -18.65 -3.22
N LYS A 191 10.43 -17.48 -3.86
CA LYS A 191 11.61 -16.62 -3.79
C LYS A 191 11.93 -16.23 -2.35
N PHE A 192 10.94 -15.67 -1.62
CA PHE A 192 11.16 -15.30 -0.21
C PHE A 192 11.48 -16.48 0.70
N ARG A 193 10.88 -17.66 0.45
CA ARG A 193 11.25 -18.88 1.20
C ARG A 193 12.69 -19.28 0.94
N SER A 194 13.14 -19.25 -0.33
CA SER A 194 14.52 -19.60 -0.69
C SER A 194 15.52 -18.60 -0.12
N GLU A 195 15.22 -17.29 -0.17
CA GLU A 195 16.05 -16.25 0.44
C GLU A 195 16.12 -16.42 1.96
N GLY A 196 14.98 -16.74 2.60
CA GLY A 196 14.94 -17.01 4.04
C GLY A 196 15.70 -18.28 4.45
N GLU A 197 15.64 -19.34 3.65
CA GLU A 197 16.43 -20.56 3.88
C GLU A 197 17.93 -20.31 3.71
N GLU A 198 18.32 -19.57 2.66
CA GLU A 198 19.73 -19.20 2.44
C GLU A 198 20.27 -18.39 3.64
N GLU A 199 19.52 -17.40 4.10
CA GLU A 199 19.93 -16.57 5.23
C GLU A 199 19.99 -17.38 6.53
N SER A 200 19.01 -18.27 6.74
CA SER A 200 19.02 -19.22 7.87
C SER A 200 20.25 -20.11 7.88
N GLN A 201 20.64 -20.64 6.73
CA GLN A 201 21.84 -21.48 6.60
C GLN A 201 23.12 -20.67 6.87
N LYS A 202 23.21 -19.44 6.37
CA LYS A 202 24.36 -18.54 6.65
C LYS A 202 24.50 -18.26 8.14
N ILE A 203 23.39 -17.91 8.82
CA ILE A 203 23.38 -17.66 10.25
C ILE A 203 23.78 -18.91 11.04
N LYS A 204 23.22 -20.09 10.71
CA LYS A 204 23.59 -21.36 11.35
C LYS A 204 25.08 -21.68 11.17
N ALA A 205 25.59 -21.59 9.95
CA ALA A 205 26.99 -21.86 9.66
C ALA A 205 27.94 -20.89 10.40
N SER A 206 27.60 -19.60 10.46
CA SER A 206 28.34 -18.62 11.22
C SER A 206 28.32 -18.94 12.73
N THR A 207 27.15 -19.26 13.27
CA THR A 207 27.00 -19.59 14.68
C THR A 207 27.75 -20.88 15.05
N ASP A 208 27.70 -21.91 14.22
CA ASP A 208 28.44 -23.15 14.45
C ASP A 208 29.96 -22.95 14.40
N LYS A 209 30.43 -22.09 13.49
CA LYS A 209 31.82 -21.66 13.46
C LYS A 209 32.21 -20.94 14.76
N ASP A 210 31.44 -19.96 15.19
CA ASP A 210 31.71 -19.17 16.39
C ASP A 210 31.69 -20.05 17.64
N LYS A 211 30.71 -20.98 17.75
CA LYS A 211 30.65 -22.00 18.77
C LYS A 211 31.90 -22.85 18.82
N THR A 212 32.37 -23.31 17.66
CA THR A 212 33.58 -24.14 17.57
C THR A 212 34.83 -23.36 18.03
N ILE A 213 34.96 -22.10 17.62
CA ILE A 213 36.03 -21.21 18.06
C ILE A 213 36.01 -20.99 19.57
N ILE A 214 34.83 -20.70 20.14
CA ILE A 214 34.65 -20.48 21.58
C ILE A 214 35.07 -21.73 22.36
N LEU A 215 34.59 -22.90 21.95
CA LEU A 215 34.94 -24.16 22.58
C LEU A 215 36.42 -24.49 22.46
N ALA A 216 37.03 -24.28 21.30
CA ALA A 216 38.46 -24.50 21.09
C ALA A 216 39.32 -23.58 21.99
N ASN A 217 38.94 -22.31 22.11
CA ASN A 217 39.61 -21.36 22.98
C ASN A 217 39.47 -21.74 24.47
N ALA A 218 38.29 -22.17 24.88
CA ALA A 218 38.06 -22.62 26.26
C ALA A 218 38.84 -23.90 26.58
N TYR A 219 38.93 -24.85 25.66
CA TYR A 219 39.79 -26.04 25.81
C TYR A 219 41.27 -25.68 25.88
N LYS A 220 41.72 -24.77 25.02
CA LYS A 220 43.11 -24.27 25.08
C LYS A 220 43.41 -23.65 26.44
N GLU A 221 42.59 -22.75 26.92
CA GLU A 221 42.76 -22.09 28.23
C GLU A 221 42.75 -23.11 29.39
N ALA A 222 41.80 -24.08 29.34
CA ALA A 222 41.77 -25.13 30.35
C ALA A 222 43.03 -26.00 30.34
N GLU A 223 43.58 -26.38 29.19
CA GLU A 223 44.82 -27.15 29.10
C GLU A 223 46.04 -26.32 29.50
N GLU A 224 46.10 -25.03 29.21
CA GLU A 224 47.14 -24.11 29.67
C GLU A 224 47.13 -24.00 31.19
N ILE A 225 45.97 -23.75 31.80
CA ILE A 225 45.82 -23.68 33.29
C ILE A 225 46.21 -25.02 33.93
N LYS A 226 45.80 -26.13 33.33
CA LYS A 226 46.13 -27.46 33.82
C LYS A 226 47.60 -27.76 33.70
N GLY A 227 48.22 -27.40 32.58
CA GLY A 227 49.65 -27.53 32.36
C GLY A 227 50.45 -26.66 33.33
N GLU A 228 50.06 -25.43 33.61
CA GLU A 228 50.66 -24.59 34.65
C GLU A 228 50.52 -25.19 36.02
N GLY A 229 49.34 -25.68 36.35
CA GLY A 229 49.08 -26.37 37.63
C GLY A 229 49.95 -27.63 37.80
N GLU A 230 50.07 -28.44 36.76
CA GLU A 230 50.97 -29.61 36.76
C GLU A 230 52.46 -29.23 36.91
N ALA A 231 52.89 -28.19 36.20
CA ALA A 231 54.26 -27.68 36.30
C ALA A 231 54.58 -27.20 37.71
N ILE A 232 53.68 -26.43 38.35
CA ILE A 232 53.81 -25.98 39.76
C ILE A 232 53.85 -27.18 40.68
N ALA A 233 52.96 -28.16 40.50
CA ALA A 233 52.95 -29.37 41.33
C ALA A 233 54.27 -30.18 41.24
N VAL A 234 54.76 -30.35 39.98
CA VAL A 234 56.08 -31.02 39.78
C VAL A 234 57.21 -30.26 40.44
N ASP A 235 57.23 -28.94 40.34
CA ASP A 235 58.26 -28.09 40.97
C ASP A 235 58.19 -28.21 42.55
N ILE A 236 56.99 -28.18 43.10
CA ILE A 236 56.81 -28.37 44.56
C ILE A 236 57.28 -29.76 44.99
N TYR A 237 56.89 -30.81 44.26
CA TYR A 237 57.33 -32.17 44.54
C TYR A 237 58.86 -32.30 44.37
N ALA A 238 59.42 -31.79 43.32
CA ALA A 238 60.85 -31.83 43.08
C ALA A 238 61.64 -31.16 44.22
N ARG A 239 61.23 -30.01 44.71
CA ARG A 239 61.86 -29.31 45.84
C ARG A 239 61.65 -30.12 47.13
N ALA A 240 60.49 -30.64 47.39
CA ALA A 240 60.22 -31.42 48.60
C ALA A 240 61.03 -32.72 48.67
N PHE A 241 61.14 -33.42 47.54
CA PHE A 241 61.85 -34.70 47.47
C PHE A 241 63.39 -34.53 47.28
N SER A 242 63.85 -33.35 46.88
CA SER A 242 65.29 -33.06 46.89
C SER A 242 65.94 -32.95 48.30
N ILE A 243 65.09 -32.86 49.35
CA ILE A 243 65.56 -32.81 50.76
C ILE A 243 66.03 -34.19 51.20
N ASP A 244 65.35 -35.30 50.76
CA ASP A 244 65.80 -36.69 51.06
C ASP A 244 65.52 -37.56 49.79
N PRO A 245 66.53 -37.74 48.92
CA PRO A 245 66.36 -38.49 47.69
C PRO A 245 66.13 -40.02 47.90
N GLU A 246 66.71 -40.59 48.99
CA GLU A 246 66.52 -42.01 49.25
C GLU A 246 65.10 -42.30 49.71
N PHE A 247 64.50 -41.46 50.54
CA PHE A 247 63.13 -41.55 50.93
C PHE A 247 62.17 -41.36 49.73
N TYR A 248 62.50 -40.45 48.79
CA TYR A 248 61.70 -40.28 47.57
C TYR A 248 61.70 -41.54 46.70
N GLU A 249 62.87 -42.12 46.45
CA GLU A 249 62.98 -43.36 45.67
C GLU A 249 62.13 -44.51 46.30
N PHE A 250 62.22 -44.61 47.61
CA PHE A 250 61.38 -45.57 48.35
C PHE A 250 59.90 -45.29 48.21
N TYR A 251 59.46 -44.07 48.43
CA TYR A 251 58.08 -43.67 48.34
C TYR A 251 57.56 -43.86 46.91
N ARG A 252 58.29 -43.45 45.91
CA ARG A 252 57.88 -43.57 44.49
C ARG A 252 57.83 -45.03 44.05
N SER A 253 58.69 -45.89 44.51
CA SER A 253 58.62 -47.31 44.21
C SER A 253 57.37 -47.96 44.81
N LEU A 254 56.99 -47.58 46.05
CA LEU A 254 55.74 -48.05 46.67
C LEU A 254 54.48 -47.55 45.90
N GLU A 255 54.48 -46.32 45.47
CA GLU A 255 53.39 -45.75 44.67
C GLU A 255 53.26 -46.44 43.31
N ALA A 256 54.40 -46.71 42.65
CA ALA A 256 54.42 -47.49 41.44
C ALA A 256 53.90 -48.91 41.63
N TYR A 257 54.30 -49.57 42.72
CA TYR A 257 53.84 -50.89 43.05
C TYR A 257 52.32 -50.90 43.32
N LYS A 258 51.75 -49.90 44.01
CA LYS A 258 50.34 -49.75 44.25
C LYS A 258 49.50 -49.63 42.95
N LYS A 259 50.11 -49.01 41.90
CA LYS A 259 49.47 -48.89 40.60
C LYS A 259 49.61 -50.14 39.71
N ILE A 260 50.71 -50.88 39.86
CA ILE A 260 51.01 -52.07 39.04
C ILE A 260 50.35 -53.30 39.64
N ILE A 261 50.28 -53.42 40.96
CA ILE A 261 49.76 -54.62 41.64
C ILE A 261 48.29 -54.43 41.92
N ASP A 262 47.46 -54.98 41.01
CA ASP A 262 46.01 -55.11 41.22
C ASP A 262 45.67 -56.54 41.69
N LYS A 263 44.48 -56.75 42.21
CA LYS A 263 43.99 -58.08 42.72
C LYS A 263 44.13 -59.25 41.76
N LYS A 264 44.37 -59.00 40.50
CA LYS A 264 44.49 -59.97 39.43
C LYS A 264 45.93 -60.05 38.85
N THR A 265 46.89 -59.31 39.37
CA THR A 265 48.23 -59.24 38.80
C THR A 265 49.10 -60.33 39.45
N THR A 266 49.72 -61.17 38.63
CA THR A 266 50.76 -62.13 39.02
C THR A 266 52.13 -61.56 38.71
N LEU A 267 52.92 -61.27 39.73
CA LEU A 267 54.26 -60.76 39.57
C LEU A 267 55.27 -61.92 39.59
N VAL A 268 56.03 -62.06 38.53
CA VAL A 268 57.18 -62.97 38.49
C VAL A 268 58.42 -62.12 38.61
N LEU A 269 59.10 -62.22 39.78
CA LEU A 269 60.28 -61.44 40.07
C LEU A 269 61.49 -62.35 40.19
N PRO A 270 62.64 -61.95 39.66
CA PRO A 270 63.89 -62.65 39.89
C PRO A 270 64.34 -62.42 41.33
N SER A 271 65.07 -63.37 41.90
CA SER A 271 65.50 -63.36 43.33
C SER A 271 66.40 -62.16 43.71
N ASN A 272 66.95 -61.46 42.72
CA ASN A 272 67.80 -60.26 42.88
C ASN A 272 66.99 -58.94 42.53
N SER A 273 65.70 -58.96 42.65
CA SER A 273 64.86 -57.79 42.40
C SER A 273 65.00 -56.77 43.52
N ASN A 274 65.18 -55.51 43.20
CA ASN A 274 65.25 -54.36 44.13
C ASN A 274 63.97 -54.24 45.00
N LEU A 275 62.86 -54.97 44.65
CA LEU A 275 61.65 -55.06 45.48
C LEU A 275 61.94 -55.73 46.80
N PHE A 276 62.81 -56.75 46.82
CA PHE A 276 63.15 -57.48 48.06
C PHE A 276 64.10 -56.67 48.95
N ASP A 277 64.99 -55.81 48.35
CA ASP A 277 65.83 -54.90 49.11
C ASP A 277 65.07 -53.85 49.88
N THR A 278 63.94 -53.39 49.34
CA THR A 278 63.07 -52.43 50.01
C THR A 278 62.12 -53.04 51.07
N LEU A 279 61.89 -54.34 51.01
CA LEU A 279 61.09 -55.09 52.00
C LEU A 279 61.90 -55.64 53.17
N ASN A 280 63.20 -55.71 53.06
CA ASN A 280 64.15 -56.23 54.05
C ASN A 280 64.92 -55.19 54.86
N LYS A 281 64.60 -53.88 54.62
CA LYS A 281 65.07 -52.74 55.44
C LYS A 281 63.88 -52.37 56.36
#